data_294f8768efac8859d40a424ffcab1274
#
_entry.id   294f8768efac8859d40a424ffcab1274
#
_cell.length_a   1.000
_cell.length_b   1.000
_cell.length_c   1.000
_cell.angle_alpha   90.00
_cell.angle_beta   90.00
_cell.angle_gamma   90.00
#
_symmetry.space_group_name_H-M   'P 1'
#
loop_
_entity.id
_entity.type
_entity.pdbx_description
1 polymer ?
#
loop_
_entity_poly.entity_id
_entity_poly.type
_entity_poly.pdbx_seq_one_letter_code
_entity_poly.pdbx_strand_id
1 'polypeptide(L)'
;MMVLDQQATRERGETALCDFTARMGARYAKGRNFDRGPGAHRDVSQLSPFIRRRLVLERDAVAAALAAHGLEGSEKFVQEVIWRGYFKGWLERRPQVWDGYRDGLIRDLATLDTDRRLRRDVENAEAGRTGIACFDAWAQELVETGYLHNHARMWFASIWIFTLELPWRVGADFFYRHLLDGDPASNTLGWRWVAGLHTRGKPYKAQAWNITRFTAQRFTPRPEDLAEDVHGLEGQEPEGLPDVMPLREARAPAPGRPTALLITEEDCRPEDFDLDGFDIRAIATLTASHLRSPREVSGDVAGFEAGALADAARRMRAEATSLRAGVPGDLATWAARAGAAQIVTPYLPTGPLRDWLNEAETALDAQGIPLCEMRRDWDAAIWPHATAGFFKVKKKIPQILHQTGLS
;
A
#
# COMPACT_ATOMS: atom_id res chain seq x y z
N MET A 1 -18.80 -4.07 -16.17
CA MET A 1 -17.96 -3.30 -17.11
C MET A 1 -16.72 -2.90 -16.31
N MET A 2 -15.58 -3.47 -16.61
CA MET A 2 -14.33 -3.29 -15.86
C MET A 2 -13.98 -1.80 -15.77
N VAL A 3 -13.90 -1.29 -14.54
CA VAL A 3 -13.74 0.14 -14.24
C VAL A 3 -12.30 0.64 -14.43
N LEU A 4 -11.35 -0.27 -14.43
CA LEU A 4 -9.97 -0.06 -14.84
C LEU A 4 -9.67 -1.09 -15.93
N ASP A 5 -9.20 -0.67 -17.08
CA ASP A 5 -8.50 -1.56 -18.01
C ASP A 5 -7.28 -2.06 -17.23
N GLN A 6 -7.42 -3.29 -16.67
CA GLN A 6 -6.52 -3.82 -15.63
C GLN A 6 -5.17 -4.31 -16.20
N GLN A 7 -4.71 -3.73 -17.28
CA GLN A 7 -3.35 -3.98 -17.72
C GLN A 7 -2.36 -3.38 -16.72
N ALA A 8 -1.83 -4.23 -15.88
CA ALA A 8 -0.83 -3.87 -14.89
C ALA A 8 0.54 -3.64 -15.57
N THR A 9 0.62 -2.61 -16.41
CA THR A 9 1.83 -2.27 -17.16
C THR A 9 2.29 -0.84 -16.87
N ARG A 10 3.58 -0.60 -17.03
CA ARG A 10 4.15 0.74 -16.96
C ARG A 10 3.50 1.68 -17.96
N GLU A 11 3.37 1.25 -19.22
CA GLU A 11 2.75 2.04 -20.30
C GLU A 11 1.33 2.50 -19.94
N ARG A 12 0.51 1.59 -19.39
CA ARG A 12 -0.85 1.94 -18.96
C ARG A 12 -0.86 2.93 -17.80
N GLY A 13 0.06 2.76 -16.84
CA GLY A 13 0.23 3.70 -15.72
C GLY A 13 0.67 5.08 -16.18
N GLU A 14 1.65 5.16 -17.09
CA GLU A 14 2.14 6.43 -17.68
C GLU A 14 1.06 7.14 -18.51
N THR A 15 0.26 6.38 -19.27
CA THR A 15 -0.91 6.92 -19.99
C THR A 15 -1.92 7.54 -19.01
N ALA A 16 -2.26 6.83 -17.94
CA ALA A 16 -3.17 7.32 -16.92
C ALA A 16 -2.62 8.57 -16.19
N LEU A 17 -1.30 8.63 -15.97
CA LEU A 17 -0.62 9.80 -15.43
C LEU A 17 -0.77 11.01 -16.37
N CYS A 18 -0.47 10.83 -17.64
CA CYS A 18 -0.57 11.87 -18.66
C CYS A 18 -2.01 12.41 -18.75
N ASP A 19 -3.00 11.52 -18.83
CA ASP A 19 -4.43 11.87 -18.92
C ASP A 19 -4.93 12.66 -17.70
N PHE A 20 -4.32 12.45 -16.54
CA PHE A 20 -4.74 13.14 -15.32
C PHE A 20 -3.97 14.44 -15.06
N THR A 21 -2.83 14.66 -15.68
CA THR A 21 -1.89 15.76 -15.39
C THR A 21 -2.58 17.13 -15.38
N ALA A 22 -3.40 17.44 -16.38
CA ALA A 22 -4.14 18.71 -16.45
C ALA A 22 -5.13 18.93 -15.28
N ARG A 23 -5.45 17.91 -14.52
CA ARG A 23 -6.40 17.94 -13.39
C ARG A 23 -5.74 18.00 -12.01
N MET A 24 -4.42 17.87 -11.91
CA MET A 24 -3.67 17.80 -10.64
C MET A 24 -3.63 19.08 -9.83
N GLY A 25 -4.05 20.21 -10.40
CA GLY A 25 -4.10 21.52 -9.75
C GLY A 25 -5.41 21.79 -8.97
N ALA A 26 -5.97 22.98 -9.16
CA ALA A 26 -7.17 23.47 -8.47
C ALA A 26 -8.39 22.52 -8.59
N ARG A 27 -8.53 21.84 -9.72
CA ARG A 27 -9.61 20.85 -9.93
C ARG A 27 -9.48 19.68 -8.94
N TYR A 28 -8.29 19.12 -8.80
CA TYR A 28 -8.01 18.09 -7.80
C TYR A 28 -8.30 18.60 -6.39
N ALA A 29 -7.77 19.75 -6.02
CA ALA A 29 -7.96 20.34 -4.70
C ALA A 29 -9.44 20.48 -4.30
N LYS A 30 -10.31 20.85 -5.26
CA LYS A 30 -11.75 21.02 -5.05
C LYS A 30 -12.54 19.71 -5.09
N GLY A 31 -12.14 18.77 -5.97
CA GLY A 31 -12.92 17.58 -6.29
C GLY A 31 -12.48 16.31 -5.58
N ARG A 32 -11.24 16.26 -5.08
CA ARG A 32 -10.61 15.04 -4.55
C ARG A 32 -11.35 14.32 -3.44
N ASN A 33 -12.23 15.01 -2.72
CA ASN A 33 -13.01 14.42 -1.64
C ASN A 33 -14.33 13.79 -2.10
N PHE A 34 -14.74 14.00 -3.37
CA PHE A 34 -16.01 13.46 -3.86
C PHE A 34 -15.88 12.01 -4.32
N ASP A 35 -16.53 11.11 -3.60
CA ASP A 35 -16.80 9.75 -4.05
C ASP A 35 -18.00 9.76 -5.01
N ARG A 36 -17.73 9.63 -6.30
CA ARG A 36 -18.75 9.67 -7.35
C ARG A 36 -19.25 8.28 -7.78
N GLY A 37 -18.72 7.23 -7.14
CA GLY A 37 -19.03 5.85 -7.44
C GLY A 37 -18.22 5.24 -8.60
N PRO A 38 -18.36 3.93 -8.79
CA PRO A 38 -17.61 3.17 -9.77
C PRO A 38 -17.71 3.77 -11.17
N GLY A 39 -16.56 3.88 -11.86
CA GLY A 39 -16.48 4.44 -13.21
C GLY A 39 -16.63 5.97 -13.32
N ALA A 40 -16.91 6.68 -12.22
CA ALA A 40 -17.14 8.11 -12.21
C ALA A 40 -16.08 8.94 -11.43
N HIS A 41 -15.01 8.35 -10.99
CA HIS A 41 -13.95 8.97 -10.17
C HIS A 41 -13.02 9.90 -10.98
N ARG A 42 -13.60 10.89 -11.69
CA ARG A 42 -12.87 11.79 -12.60
C ARG A 42 -12.03 12.88 -11.91
N ASP A 43 -12.22 13.07 -10.60
CA ASP A 43 -11.54 14.12 -9.84
C ASP A 43 -10.34 13.58 -9.02
N VAL A 44 -10.07 12.27 -9.12
CA VAL A 44 -8.89 11.59 -8.58
C VAL A 44 -8.18 10.79 -9.66
N SER A 45 -6.87 10.56 -9.51
CA SER A 45 -6.03 9.98 -10.56
C SER A 45 -6.23 8.49 -10.77
N GLN A 46 -6.68 7.76 -9.75
CA GLN A 46 -6.71 6.30 -9.71
C GLN A 46 -5.35 5.63 -10.03
N LEU A 47 -4.24 6.35 -9.83
CA LEU A 47 -2.88 5.86 -10.06
C LEU A 47 -2.36 4.95 -8.95
N SER A 48 -3.08 4.83 -7.85
CA SER A 48 -2.60 4.13 -6.65
C SER A 48 -2.18 2.67 -6.89
N PRO A 49 -2.84 1.84 -7.74
CA PRO A 49 -2.38 0.48 -8.04
C PRO A 49 -1.03 0.46 -8.78
N PHE A 50 -0.82 1.41 -9.68
CA PHE A 50 0.42 1.54 -10.46
C PHE A 50 1.56 2.09 -9.59
N ILE A 51 1.27 3.09 -8.75
CA ILE A 51 2.25 3.67 -7.82
C ILE A 51 2.63 2.65 -6.74
N ARG A 52 1.68 1.83 -6.26
CA ARG A 52 1.94 0.80 -5.26
C ARG A 52 3.06 -0.16 -5.71
N ARG A 53 3.10 -0.48 -6.99
CA ARG A 53 4.09 -1.39 -7.59
C ARG A 53 5.19 -0.66 -8.36
N ARG A 54 5.22 0.67 -8.26
CA ARG A 54 6.19 1.51 -8.98
C ARG A 54 6.24 1.27 -10.49
N LEU A 55 5.11 0.86 -11.08
CA LEU A 55 4.90 0.99 -12.53
C LEU A 55 4.87 2.47 -12.93
N VAL A 56 4.38 3.34 -12.04
CA VAL A 56 4.55 4.80 -12.04
C VAL A 56 5.26 5.17 -10.75
N LEU A 57 6.35 5.91 -10.83
CA LEU A 57 7.04 6.37 -9.62
C LEU A 57 6.32 7.56 -9.01
N GLU A 58 6.36 7.65 -7.69
CA GLU A 58 5.87 8.81 -6.93
C GLU A 58 6.54 10.09 -7.42
N ARG A 59 7.85 10.03 -7.69
CA ARG A 59 8.65 11.13 -8.23
C ARG A 59 8.11 11.62 -9.58
N ASP A 60 7.76 10.70 -10.49
CA ASP A 60 7.26 11.04 -11.82
C ASP A 60 5.88 11.71 -11.74
N ALA A 61 5.01 11.23 -10.86
CA ALA A 61 3.69 11.83 -10.61
C ALA A 61 3.83 13.26 -10.05
N VAL A 62 4.77 13.48 -9.13
CA VAL A 62 5.05 14.82 -8.58
C VAL A 62 5.68 15.71 -9.65
N ALA A 63 6.64 15.21 -10.44
CA ALA A 63 7.26 15.96 -11.54
C ALA A 63 6.20 16.47 -12.55
N ALA A 64 5.27 15.60 -12.96
CA ALA A 64 4.18 15.96 -13.87
C ALA A 64 3.28 17.07 -13.28
N ALA A 65 2.94 16.97 -11.99
CA ALA A 65 2.14 17.97 -11.31
C ALA A 65 2.85 19.33 -11.20
N LEU A 66 4.14 19.33 -10.86
CA LEU A 66 4.95 20.54 -10.76
C LEU A 66 5.13 21.22 -12.12
N ALA A 67 5.40 20.45 -13.18
CA ALA A 67 5.57 20.96 -14.53
C ALA A 67 4.27 21.62 -15.06
N ALA A 68 3.10 21.06 -14.74
CA ALA A 68 1.82 21.56 -15.24
C ALA A 68 1.23 22.69 -14.40
N HIS A 69 1.47 22.74 -13.09
CA HIS A 69 0.74 23.61 -12.16
C HIS A 69 1.64 24.38 -11.17
N GLY A 70 2.95 24.12 -11.15
CA GLY A 70 3.84 24.61 -10.09
C GLY A 70 3.52 24.01 -8.71
N LEU A 71 4.37 24.29 -7.73
CA LEU A 71 4.20 23.75 -6.36
C LEU A 71 2.94 24.29 -5.67
N GLU A 72 2.69 25.60 -5.76
CA GLU A 72 1.50 26.22 -5.16
C GLU A 72 0.20 25.67 -5.77
N GLY A 73 0.13 25.57 -7.10
CA GLY A 73 -1.04 25.10 -7.83
C GLY A 73 -1.35 23.62 -7.59
N SER A 74 -0.33 22.79 -7.35
CA SER A 74 -0.46 21.33 -7.15
C SER A 74 -0.24 20.89 -5.71
N GLU A 75 -0.14 21.80 -4.73
CA GLU A 75 0.21 21.49 -3.33
C GLU A 75 -0.57 20.30 -2.76
N LYS A 76 -1.88 20.23 -3.00
CA LYS A 76 -2.72 19.14 -2.47
C LYS A 76 -2.40 17.79 -3.11
N PHE A 77 -2.12 17.75 -4.40
CA PHE A 77 -1.72 16.51 -5.08
C PHE A 77 -0.36 16.03 -4.60
N VAL A 78 0.63 16.92 -4.55
CA VAL A 78 1.98 16.63 -4.07
C VAL A 78 1.94 16.08 -2.63
N GLN A 79 1.14 16.71 -1.76
CA GLN A 79 0.95 16.22 -0.38
C GLN A 79 0.43 14.80 -0.33
N GLU A 80 -0.59 14.44 -1.13
CA GLU A 80 -1.17 13.09 -1.12
C GLU A 80 -0.17 12.04 -1.63
N VAL A 81 0.66 12.37 -2.62
CA VAL A 81 1.73 11.46 -3.07
C VAL A 81 2.78 11.26 -1.97
N ILE A 82 3.18 12.33 -1.27
CA ILE A 82 4.16 12.26 -0.18
C ILE A 82 3.60 11.53 1.06
N TRP A 83 2.28 11.58 1.30
CA TRP A 83 1.63 10.81 2.36
C TRP A 83 1.98 9.31 2.29
N ARG A 84 2.03 8.74 1.09
CA ARG A 84 2.38 7.34 0.88
C ARG A 84 3.81 7.05 1.35
N GLY A 85 4.77 7.88 0.93
CA GLY A 85 6.15 7.79 1.38
C GLY A 85 6.30 7.98 2.89
N TYR A 86 5.53 8.90 3.47
CA TYR A 86 5.47 9.11 4.91
C TYR A 86 4.98 7.86 5.65
N PHE A 87 3.89 7.23 5.23
CA PHE A 87 3.39 6.02 5.89
C PHE A 87 4.40 4.88 5.84
N LYS A 88 5.05 4.67 4.67
CA LYS A 88 6.12 3.66 4.56
C LYS A 88 7.27 3.96 5.53
N GLY A 89 7.82 5.17 5.52
CA GLY A 89 8.91 5.55 6.42
C GLY A 89 8.51 5.54 7.90
N TRP A 90 7.25 5.86 8.21
CA TRP A 90 6.75 5.80 9.58
C TRP A 90 6.68 4.36 10.09
N LEU A 91 6.23 3.42 9.25
CA LEU A 91 6.17 1.99 9.58
C LEU A 91 7.57 1.38 9.66
N GLU A 92 8.48 1.75 8.76
CA GLU A 92 9.91 1.36 8.81
C GLU A 92 10.58 1.73 10.16
N ARG A 93 10.13 2.83 10.76
CA ARG A 93 10.62 3.27 12.06
C ARG A 93 9.88 2.70 13.25
N ARG A 94 8.81 1.95 13.03
CA ARG A 94 8.01 1.27 14.06
C ARG A 94 7.49 -0.07 13.54
N PRO A 95 8.40 -1.00 13.18
CA PRO A 95 7.99 -2.30 12.63
C PRO A 95 7.09 -3.08 13.59
N GLN A 96 7.22 -2.86 14.90
CA GLN A 96 6.37 -3.47 15.92
C GLN A 96 4.87 -3.17 15.73
N VAL A 97 4.54 -2.08 15.02
CA VAL A 97 3.13 -1.77 14.67
C VAL A 97 2.60 -2.77 13.64
N TRP A 98 3.44 -3.19 12.70
CA TRP A 98 3.10 -4.25 11.75
C TRP A 98 2.97 -5.60 12.45
N ASP A 99 3.90 -5.96 13.33
CA ASP A 99 3.85 -7.20 14.11
C ASP A 99 2.57 -7.24 14.96
N GLY A 100 2.26 -6.15 15.67
CA GLY A 100 1.05 -6.03 16.48
C GLY A 100 -0.24 -6.13 15.66
N TYR A 101 -0.25 -5.62 14.43
CA TYR A 101 -1.37 -5.80 13.49
C TYR A 101 -1.53 -7.27 13.11
N ARG A 102 -0.47 -7.90 12.65
CA ARG A 102 -0.47 -9.30 12.19
C ARG A 102 -0.90 -10.26 13.32
N ASP A 103 -0.26 -10.14 14.48
CA ASP A 103 -0.55 -11.00 15.62
C ASP A 103 -1.96 -10.75 16.17
N GLY A 104 -2.41 -9.47 16.14
CA GLY A 104 -3.75 -9.10 16.52
C GLY A 104 -4.81 -9.64 15.55
N LEU A 105 -4.53 -9.63 14.25
CA LEU A 105 -5.42 -10.21 13.24
C LEU A 105 -5.63 -11.71 13.47
N ILE A 106 -4.56 -12.46 13.75
CA ILE A 106 -4.66 -13.90 14.04
C ILE A 106 -5.56 -14.15 15.25
N ARG A 107 -5.42 -13.36 16.32
CA ARG A 107 -6.28 -13.47 17.51
C ARG A 107 -7.74 -13.10 17.19
N ASP A 108 -7.97 -12.03 16.43
CA ASP A 108 -9.31 -11.61 16.03
C ASP A 108 -9.99 -12.70 15.18
N LEU A 109 -9.27 -13.31 14.22
CA LEU A 109 -9.78 -14.43 13.41
C LEU A 109 -10.10 -15.66 14.25
N ALA A 110 -9.24 -16.03 15.22
CA ALA A 110 -9.52 -17.14 16.15
C ALA A 110 -10.79 -16.87 16.99
N THR A 111 -11.07 -15.61 17.34
CA THR A 111 -12.32 -15.23 18.00
C THR A 111 -13.53 -15.47 17.11
N LEU A 112 -13.43 -15.17 15.79
CA LEU A 112 -14.49 -15.47 14.84
C LEU A 112 -14.79 -16.99 14.76
N ASP A 113 -13.79 -17.85 15.00
CA ASP A 113 -13.98 -19.29 14.99
C ASP A 113 -14.84 -19.80 16.14
N THR A 114 -14.85 -19.09 17.26
CA THR A 114 -15.58 -19.44 18.48
C THR A 114 -16.87 -18.64 18.66
N ASP A 115 -16.95 -17.41 18.16
CA ASP A 115 -18.14 -16.55 18.23
C ASP A 115 -18.93 -16.58 16.89
N ARG A 116 -19.98 -17.40 16.85
CA ARG A 116 -20.84 -17.54 15.65
C ARG A 116 -21.58 -16.26 15.28
N ARG A 117 -21.94 -15.41 16.28
CA ARG A 117 -22.64 -14.16 16.01
C ARG A 117 -21.68 -13.19 15.35
N LEU A 118 -20.52 -12.96 15.96
CA LEU A 118 -19.50 -12.05 15.43
C LEU A 118 -19.05 -12.48 14.04
N ARG A 119 -18.84 -13.79 13.81
CA ARG A 119 -18.52 -14.33 12.48
C ARG A 119 -19.56 -13.92 11.44
N ARG A 120 -20.85 -14.18 11.72
CA ARG A 120 -21.95 -13.86 10.80
C ARG A 120 -22.03 -12.34 10.55
N ASP A 121 -21.78 -11.51 11.55
CA ASP A 121 -21.85 -10.07 11.43
C ASP A 121 -20.69 -9.57 10.55
N VAL A 122 -19.48 -10.13 10.69
CA VAL A 122 -18.33 -9.89 9.79
C VAL A 122 -18.63 -10.35 8.35
N GLU A 123 -19.15 -11.57 8.17
CA GLU A 123 -19.54 -12.11 6.85
C GLU A 123 -20.59 -11.24 6.16
N ASN A 124 -21.56 -10.70 6.90
CA ASN A 124 -22.54 -9.77 6.36
C ASN A 124 -21.92 -8.43 5.97
N ALA A 125 -20.99 -7.91 6.78
CA ALA A 125 -20.28 -6.67 6.49
C ALA A 125 -19.39 -6.81 5.23
N GLU A 126 -18.59 -7.88 5.13
CA GLU A 126 -17.76 -8.15 3.95
C GLU A 126 -18.61 -8.36 2.66
N ALA A 127 -19.80 -8.93 2.80
CA ALA A 127 -20.71 -9.17 1.67
C ALA A 127 -21.64 -7.97 1.35
N GLY A 128 -21.54 -6.84 2.06
CA GLY A 128 -22.41 -5.69 1.84
C GLY A 128 -23.88 -6.01 2.12
N ARG A 129 -24.17 -6.58 3.28
CA ARG A 129 -25.53 -6.98 3.73
C ARG A 129 -25.83 -6.49 5.15
N THR A 130 -25.36 -5.30 5.50
CA THR A 130 -25.57 -4.73 6.85
C THR A 130 -26.88 -3.96 6.97
N GLY A 131 -27.46 -3.56 5.84
CA GLY A 131 -28.62 -2.67 5.79
C GLY A 131 -28.24 -1.18 5.80
N ILE A 132 -26.95 -0.83 5.90
CA ILE A 132 -26.46 0.54 5.76
C ILE A 132 -26.08 0.75 4.29
N ALA A 133 -26.96 1.36 3.50
CA ALA A 133 -26.87 1.38 2.04
C ALA A 133 -25.54 1.86 1.47
N CYS A 134 -24.91 2.90 2.06
CA CYS A 134 -23.62 3.40 1.61
C CYS A 134 -22.49 2.41 1.91
N PHE A 135 -22.49 1.80 3.10
CA PHE A 135 -21.50 0.81 3.49
C PHE A 135 -21.58 -0.44 2.61
N ASP A 136 -22.79 -0.96 2.40
CA ASP A 136 -23.03 -2.15 1.58
C ASP A 136 -22.57 -1.94 0.14
N ALA A 137 -22.87 -0.78 -0.44
CA ALA A 137 -22.41 -0.42 -1.78
C ALA A 137 -20.88 -0.31 -1.87
N TRP A 138 -20.20 0.22 -0.85
CA TRP A 138 -18.73 0.30 -0.83
C TRP A 138 -18.07 -1.06 -0.63
N ALA A 139 -18.68 -1.96 0.18
CA ALA A 139 -18.18 -3.33 0.30
C ALA A 139 -18.22 -4.06 -1.04
N GLN A 140 -19.34 -3.94 -1.77
CA GLN A 140 -19.51 -4.51 -3.11
C GLN A 140 -18.56 -3.88 -4.13
N GLU A 141 -18.46 -2.54 -4.16
CA GLU A 141 -17.52 -1.82 -5.04
C GLU A 141 -16.08 -2.30 -4.84
N LEU A 142 -15.65 -2.48 -3.60
CA LEU A 142 -14.31 -2.97 -3.29
C LEU A 142 -14.06 -4.37 -3.86
N VAL A 143 -15.00 -5.29 -3.63
CA VAL A 143 -14.88 -6.68 -4.11
C VAL A 143 -14.92 -6.76 -5.64
N GLU A 144 -15.79 -5.97 -6.28
CA GLU A 144 -16.00 -5.99 -7.74
C GLU A 144 -14.90 -5.28 -8.53
N THR A 145 -14.24 -4.27 -7.93
CA THR A 145 -13.33 -3.40 -8.68
C THR A 145 -11.89 -3.40 -8.17
N GLY A 146 -11.65 -3.92 -6.98
CA GLY A 146 -10.35 -3.81 -6.31
C GLY A 146 -9.97 -2.37 -5.94
N TYR A 147 -10.93 -1.44 -5.97
CA TYR A 147 -10.72 -0.04 -5.70
C TYR A 147 -11.84 0.54 -4.83
N LEU A 148 -11.48 1.49 -3.99
CA LEU A 148 -12.42 2.30 -3.25
C LEU A 148 -11.86 3.72 -3.10
N HIS A 149 -12.70 4.72 -3.31
CA HIS A 149 -12.31 6.12 -3.17
C HIS A 149 -11.78 6.39 -1.74
N ASN A 150 -10.68 7.16 -1.61
CA ASN A 150 -10.02 7.38 -0.32
C ASN A 150 -10.96 7.88 0.80
N HIS A 151 -11.88 8.79 0.48
CA HIS A 151 -12.85 9.28 1.47
C HIS A 151 -13.84 8.19 1.89
N ALA A 152 -14.27 7.34 0.95
CA ALA A 152 -15.12 6.19 1.24
C ALA A 152 -14.40 5.17 2.15
N ARG A 153 -13.08 4.98 1.98
CA ARG A 153 -12.30 4.11 2.89
C ARG A 153 -12.37 4.59 4.34
N MET A 154 -12.33 5.89 4.56
CA MET A 154 -12.41 6.47 5.91
C MET A 154 -13.80 6.27 6.53
N TRP A 155 -14.88 6.51 5.78
CA TRP A 155 -16.24 6.27 6.25
C TRP A 155 -16.49 4.79 6.48
N PHE A 156 -16.08 3.94 5.57
CA PHE A 156 -16.19 2.49 5.69
C PHE A 156 -15.54 2.00 6.98
N ALA A 157 -14.28 2.38 7.23
CA ALA A 157 -13.55 1.96 8.42
C ALA A 157 -14.23 2.49 9.70
N SER A 158 -14.74 3.73 9.68
CA SER A 158 -15.48 4.31 10.83
C SER A 158 -16.78 3.56 11.11
N ILE A 159 -17.55 3.22 10.06
CA ILE A 159 -18.81 2.45 10.21
C ILE A 159 -18.48 1.03 10.69
N TRP A 160 -17.48 0.37 10.11
CA TRP A 160 -17.03 -0.96 10.54
C TRP A 160 -16.71 -1.00 12.04
N ILE A 161 -15.89 -0.04 12.51
CA ILE A 161 -15.37 -0.03 13.88
C ILE A 161 -16.43 0.42 14.89
N PHE A 162 -17.14 1.50 14.60
CA PHE A 162 -17.92 2.20 15.60
C PHE A 162 -19.44 2.01 15.48
N THR A 163 -19.95 1.75 14.27
CA THR A 163 -21.37 1.50 14.06
C THR A 163 -21.69 0.00 14.12
N LEU A 164 -20.88 -0.81 13.46
CA LEU A 164 -21.02 -2.27 13.45
C LEU A 164 -20.27 -2.96 14.58
N GLU A 165 -19.43 -2.22 15.30
CA GLU A 165 -18.62 -2.70 16.44
C GLU A 165 -17.77 -3.95 16.11
N LEU A 166 -17.26 -4.02 14.87
CA LEU A 166 -16.48 -5.15 14.39
C LEU A 166 -14.97 -4.94 14.63
N PRO A 167 -14.18 -6.01 14.80
CA PRO A 167 -12.73 -5.92 14.99
C PRO A 167 -12.05 -5.18 13.83
N TRP A 168 -11.34 -4.10 14.13
CA TRP A 168 -10.76 -3.22 13.12
C TRP A 168 -9.72 -3.93 12.23
N ARG A 169 -8.98 -4.91 12.78
CA ARG A 169 -7.96 -5.65 12.04
C ARG A 169 -8.58 -6.55 10.97
N VAL A 170 -9.76 -7.11 11.24
CA VAL A 170 -10.50 -7.92 10.27
C VAL A 170 -11.00 -7.05 9.11
N GLY A 171 -11.45 -5.82 9.40
CA GLY A 171 -11.81 -4.86 8.34
C GLY A 171 -10.59 -4.39 7.54
N ALA A 172 -9.45 -4.16 8.20
CA ALA A 172 -8.20 -3.83 7.54
C ALA A 172 -7.71 -4.99 6.65
N ASP A 173 -7.87 -6.24 7.10
CA ASP A 173 -7.57 -7.45 6.33
C ASP A 173 -8.49 -7.55 5.10
N PHE A 174 -9.80 -7.29 5.24
CA PHE A 174 -10.74 -7.25 4.12
C PHE A 174 -10.27 -6.27 3.04
N PHE A 175 -9.85 -5.05 3.43
CA PHE A 175 -9.27 -4.11 2.48
C PHE A 175 -7.98 -4.65 1.84
N TYR A 176 -7.09 -5.21 2.63
CA TYR A 176 -5.79 -5.65 2.15
C TYR A 176 -5.87 -6.82 1.18
N ARG A 177 -6.87 -7.68 1.34
CA ARG A 177 -7.15 -8.80 0.44
C ARG A 177 -7.75 -8.39 -0.90
N HIS A 178 -8.48 -7.27 -0.95
CA HIS A 178 -9.23 -6.87 -2.14
C HIS A 178 -8.64 -5.65 -2.86
N LEU A 179 -7.97 -4.73 -2.16
CA LEU A 179 -7.42 -3.54 -2.79
C LEU A 179 -6.25 -3.84 -3.73
N LEU A 180 -6.36 -3.46 -5.00
CA LEU A 180 -5.26 -3.52 -5.97
C LEU A 180 -4.06 -2.69 -5.51
N ASP A 181 -4.29 -1.57 -4.84
CA ASP A 181 -3.28 -0.70 -4.25
C ASP A 181 -2.93 -1.05 -2.80
N GLY A 182 -3.35 -2.22 -2.31
CA GLY A 182 -3.09 -2.68 -0.96
C GLY A 182 -1.61 -2.60 -0.59
N ASP A 183 -1.29 -1.76 0.39
CA ASP A 183 0.06 -1.48 0.88
C ASP A 183 0.07 -1.67 2.40
N PRO A 184 1.01 -2.45 2.97
CA PRO A 184 0.99 -2.77 4.40
C PRO A 184 0.98 -1.52 5.28
N ALA A 185 1.80 -0.51 4.93
CA ALA A 185 1.89 0.72 5.70
C ALA A 185 0.62 1.57 5.57
N SER A 186 0.21 1.88 4.34
CA SER A 186 -0.95 2.75 4.09
C SER A 186 -2.23 2.14 4.63
N ASN A 187 -2.43 0.83 4.47
CA ASN A 187 -3.63 0.15 4.94
C ASN A 187 -3.68 0.09 6.48
N THR A 188 -2.62 -0.43 7.10
CA THR A 188 -2.56 -0.57 8.57
C THR A 188 -2.67 0.80 9.25
N LEU A 189 -1.90 1.79 8.81
CA LEU A 189 -1.89 3.11 9.43
C LEU A 189 -3.16 3.91 9.13
N GLY A 190 -3.79 3.71 7.98
CA GLY A 190 -5.08 4.30 7.64
C GLY A 190 -6.20 3.82 8.58
N TRP A 191 -6.32 2.52 8.82
CA TRP A 191 -7.27 1.94 9.76
C TRP A 191 -6.97 2.35 11.20
N ARG A 192 -5.69 2.35 11.60
CA ARG A 192 -5.26 2.84 12.92
C ARG A 192 -5.57 4.32 13.13
N TRP A 193 -5.48 5.12 12.07
CA TRP A 193 -5.85 6.53 12.14
C TRP A 193 -7.35 6.71 12.40
N VAL A 194 -8.21 5.98 11.68
CA VAL A 194 -9.66 6.00 11.92
C VAL A 194 -9.99 5.51 13.34
N ALA A 195 -9.32 4.46 13.80
CA ALA A 195 -9.51 3.88 15.13
C ALA A 195 -9.01 4.76 16.30
N GLY A 196 -8.35 5.90 16.04
CA GLY A 196 -7.75 6.74 17.07
C GLY A 196 -6.48 6.18 17.68
N LEU A 197 -5.83 5.20 17.03
CA LEU A 197 -4.59 4.56 17.47
C LEU A 197 -3.34 5.27 16.92
N HIS A 198 -3.38 5.79 15.70
CA HIS A 198 -2.27 6.53 15.10
C HIS A 198 -2.13 7.94 15.67
N THR A 199 -3.25 8.65 15.83
CA THR A 199 -3.36 9.88 16.63
C THR A 199 -4.20 9.53 17.85
N ARG A 200 -3.54 9.15 18.93
CA ARG A 200 -4.18 8.57 20.11
C ARG A 200 -5.33 9.42 20.62
N GLY A 201 -6.48 8.78 20.90
CA GLY A 201 -7.69 9.39 21.41
C GLY A 201 -8.42 10.33 20.45
N LYS A 202 -8.07 10.33 19.16
CA LYS A 202 -8.71 11.16 18.12
C LYS A 202 -9.25 10.27 17.00
N PRO A 203 -10.31 9.49 17.23
CA PRO A 203 -10.91 8.66 16.20
C PRO A 203 -11.59 9.52 15.13
N TYR A 204 -11.72 8.96 13.92
CA TYR A 204 -12.48 9.59 12.84
C TYR A 204 -13.93 9.12 12.87
N LYS A 205 -14.88 10.05 13.05
CA LYS A 205 -16.32 9.77 13.03
C LYS A 205 -16.91 9.97 11.64
N ALA A 206 -17.53 8.94 11.06
CA ALA A 206 -18.38 9.08 9.88
C ALA A 206 -19.62 9.90 10.24
N GLN A 207 -19.96 10.88 9.41
CA GLN A 207 -21.08 11.79 9.64
C GLN A 207 -22.04 11.78 8.45
N ALA A 208 -23.32 11.62 8.68
CA ALA A 208 -24.36 11.52 7.65
C ALA A 208 -24.33 12.69 6.65
N TRP A 209 -24.24 13.94 7.14
CA TRP A 209 -24.14 15.12 6.27
C TRP A 209 -22.89 15.13 5.38
N ASN A 210 -21.76 14.60 5.90
CA ASN A 210 -20.50 14.55 5.17
C ASN A 210 -20.56 13.49 4.05
N ILE A 211 -21.11 12.31 4.35
CA ILE A 211 -21.38 11.26 3.37
C ILE A 211 -22.32 11.81 2.28
N THR A 212 -23.46 12.38 2.65
CA THR A 212 -24.43 12.94 1.69
C THR A 212 -23.77 13.96 0.76
N ARG A 213 -23.02 14.90 1.33
CA ARG A 213 -22.35 15.95 0.56
C ARG A 213 -21.32 15.39 -0.43
N PHE A 214 -20.40 14.56 0.06
CA PHE A 214 -19.25 14.13 -0.72
C PHE A 214 -19.50 12.86 -1.55
N THR A 215 -20.68 12.26 -1.44
CA THR A 215 -21.18 11.28 -2.43
C THR A 215 -22.09 11.94 -3.48
N ALA A 216 -22.17 13.28 -3.50
CA ALA A 216 -23.06 14.05 -4.38
C ALA A 216 -24.52 13.57 -4.28
N GLN A 217 -25.00 13.32 -3.06
CA GLN A 217 -26.34 12.80 -2.71
C GLN A 217 -26.65 11.38 -3.23
N ARG A 218 -25.62 10.64 -3.70
CA ARG A 218 -25.79 9.23 -4.07
C ARG A 218 -26.25 8.38 -2.86
N PHE A 219 -25.80 8.77 -1.66
CA PHE A 219 -26.22 8.22 -0.39
C PHE A 219 -26.66 9.32 0.57
N THR A 220 -27.74 9.08 1.29
CA THR A 220 -28.31 9.98 2.29
C THR A 220 -28.60 9.21 3.58
N PRO A 221 -27.58 8.67 4.27
CA PRO A 221 -27.80 7.97 5.53
C PRO A 221 -28.40 8.92 6.55
N ARG A 222 -29.24 8.39 7.44
CA ARG A 222 -29.77 9.15 8.57
C ARG A 222 -28.71 9.20 9.68
N PRO A 223 -28.71 10.24 10.53
CA PRO A 223 -27.80 10.30 11.68
C PRO A 223 -27.85 9.05 12.57
N GLU A 224 -29.06 8.52 12.81
CA GLU A 224 -29.32 7.32 13.62
C GLU A 224 -28.84 6.01 13.00
N ASP A 225 -28.50 5.98 11.70
CA ASP A 225 -27.91 4.82 11.03
C ASP A 225 -26.40 4.68 11.35
N LEU A 226 -25.80 5.69 12.01
CA LEU A 226 -24.39 5.75 12.33
C LEU A 226 -24.18 5.93 13.84
N ALA A 227 -23.01 5.52 14.34
CA ALA A 227 -22.66 5.70 15.75
C ALA A 227 -22.78 7.17 16.18
N GLU A 228 -23.52 7.44 17.26
CA GLU A 228 -23.64 8.77 17.82
C GLU A 228 -22.37 9.18 18.58
N ASP A 229 -21.85 8.28 19.42
CA ASP A 229 -20.63 8.47 20.18
C ASP A 229 -19.51 7.57 19.65
N VAL A 230 -18.33 8.14 19.48
CA VAL A 230 -17.15 7.47 18.94
C VAL A 230 -15.98 7.67 19.89
N HIS A 231 -15.49 6.59 20.46
CA HIS A 231 -14.33 6.56 21.32
C HIS A 231 -13.17 5.83 20.64
N GLY A 232 -11.97 6.37 20.77
CA GLY A 232 -10.77 5.73 20.21
C GLY A 232 -10.49 4.38 20.88
N LEU A 233 -9.80 3.52 20.15
CA LEU A 233 -9.45 2.18 20.63
C LEU A 233 -8.10 2.15 21.37
N GLU A 234 -7.60 3.27 21.87
CA GLU A 234 -6.31 3.37 22.56
C GLU A 234 -6.20 2.47 23.79
N GLY A 235 -7.32 2.07 24.38
CA GLY A 235 -7.35 1.07 25.45
C GLY A 235 -6.91 -0.33 25.01
N GLN A 236 -6.96 -0.65 23.71
CA GLN A 236 -6.45 -1.91 23.16
C GLN A 236 -4.91 -1.93 23.06
N GLU A 237 -4.27 -0.77 23.17
CA GLU A 237 -2.82 -0.61 23.15
C GLU A 237 -2.35 0.26 24.33
N PRO A 238 -2.46 -0.25 25.56
CA PRO A 238 -2.18 0.55 26.78
C PRO A 238 -0.74 1.05 26.82
N GLU A 239 0.21 0.29 26.25
CA GLU A 239 1.63 0.65 26.18
C GLU A 239 1.89 1.88 25.25
N GLY A 240 0.93 2.25 24.42
CA GLY A 240 1.07 3.35 23.49
C GLY A 240 1.76 2.99 22.18
N LEU A 241 2.29 4.02 21.51
CA LEU A 241 3.07 3.82 20.29
C LEU A 241 4.47 3.35 20.63
N PRO A 242 5.01 2.38 19.88
CA PRO A 242 6.43 1.99 20.02
C PRO A 242 7.38 3.17 19.77
N ASP A 243 8.56 3.09 20.36
CA ASP A 243 9.63 4.05 20.13
C ASP A 243 10.05 4.11 18.66
N VAL A 244 10.58 5.26 18.26
CA VAL A 244 11.11 5.45 16.90
C VAL A 244 12.44 4.72 16.78
N MET A 245 12.47 3.68 15.96
CA MET A 245 13.68 2.93 15.65
C MET A 245 14.50 3.62 14.56
N PRO A 246 15.83 3.40 14.48
CA PRO A 246 16.60 3.69 13.28
C PRO A 246 15.98 2.99 12.05
N LEU A 247 16.14 3.59 10.87
CA LEU A 247 15.79 2.90 9.63
C LEU A 247 16.68 1.66 9.47
N ARG A 248 16.10 0.57 8.99
CA ARG A 248 16.86 -0.65 8.69
C ARG A 248 17.96 -0.35 7.66
N GLU A 249 19.16 -0.76 7.96
CA GLU A 249 20.27 -0.71 7.02
C GLU A 249 20.17 -1.89 6.04
N ALA A 250 20.06 -1.56 4.76
CA ALA A 250 20.10 -2.56 3.71
C ALA A 250 21.56 -2.85 3.33
N ARG A 251 21.88 -4.12 3.11
CA ARG A 251 23.19 -4.50 2.57
C ARG A 251 23.29 -3.98 1.14
N ALA A 252 24.30 -3.15 0.87
CA ALA A 252 24.56 -2.66 -0.48
C ALA A 252 25.07 -3.78 -1.40
N PRO A 253 24.62 -3.83 -2.66
CA PRO A 253 25.17 -4.77 -3.63
C PRO A 253 26.64 -4.47 -3.95
N ALA A 254 27.44 -5.53 -4.22
CA ALA A 254 28.84 -5.42 -4.60
C ALA A 254 28.97 -5.48 -6.12
N PRO A 255 29.52 -4.43 -6.78
CA PRO A 255 29.76 -4.44 -8.22
C PRO A 255 30.70 -5.59 -8.64
N GLY A 256 30.53 -6.08 -9.87
CA GLY A 256 31.37 -7.14 -10.47
C GLY A 256 31.13 -8.54 -9.90
N ARG A 257 30.26 -8.71 -8.90
CA ARG A 257 29.91 -10.04 -8.39
C ARG A 257 28.84 -10.71 -9.26
N PRO A 258 28.92 -12.06 -9.47
CA PRO A 258 27.82 -12.81 -10.07
C PRO A 258 26.52 -12.57 -9.31
N THR A 259 25.51 -12.05 -10.00
CA THR A 259 24.30 -11.50 -9.38
C THR A 259 23.04 -12.19 -9.92
N ALA A 260 22.14 -12.57 -9.01
CA ALA A 260 20.77 -12.91 -9.31
C ALA A 260 19.88 -11.69 -9.02
N LEU A 261 19.17 -11.16 -10.02
CA LEU A 261 18.28 -10.03 -9.85
C LEU A 261 16.86 -10.53 -9.50
N LEU A 262 16.33 -10.09 -8.37
CA LEU A 262 14.99 -10.44 -7.90
C LEU A 262 14.04 -9.24 -8.05
N ILE A 263 12.94 -9.43 -8.79
CA ILE A 263 11.91 -8.43 -9.02
C ILE A 263 10.67 -8.83 -8.19
N THR A 264 10.14 -7.90 -7.42
CA THR A 264 8.97 -8.12 -6.56
C THR A 264 7.88 -7.08 -6.79
N GLU A 265 6.66 -7.32 -6.25
CA GLU A 265 5.57 -6.34 -6.35
C GLU A 265 5.86 -5.01 -5.62
N GLU A 266 6.90 -4.94 -4.79
CA GLU A 266 7.27 -3.71 -4.09
C GLU A 266 7.89 -2.66 -5.03
N ASP A 267 8.57 -3.13 -6.10
CA ASP A 267 9.13 -2.25 -7.12
C ASP A 267 9.30 -2.99 -8.44
N CYS A 268 8.43 -2.71 -9.40
CA CYS A 268 8.44 -3.29 -10.73
C CYS A 268 9.20 -2.43 -11.77
N ARG A 269 10.15 -1.59 -11.32
CA ARG A 269 11.02 -0.77 -12.21
C ARG A 269 12.51 -0.96 -11.90
N PRO A 270 13.02 -2.20 -11.94
CA PRO A 270 14.43 -2.47 -11.66
C PRO A 270 15.36 -1.80 -12.68
N GLU A 271 14.91 -1.57 -13.91
CA GLU A 271 15.66 -0.91 -14.97
C GLU A 271 16.01 0.57 -14.69
N ASP A 272 15.38 1.20 -13.70
CA ASP A 272 15.71 2.57 -13.31
C ASP A 272 16.87 2.65 -12.30
N PHE A 273 17.35 1.52 -11.82
CA PHE A 273 18.58 1.46 -11.02
C PHE A 273 19.80 1.31 -11.92
N ASP A 274 20.95 1.80 -11.46
CA ASP A 274 22.22 1.55 -12.13
C ASP A 274 22.62 0.09 -11.95
N LEU A 275 22.36 -0.72 -12.99
CA LEU A 275 22.65 -2.15 -13.03
C LEU A 275 23.90 -2.49 -13.85
N ASP A 276 24.54 -1.52 -14.51
CA ASP A 276 25.65 -1.75 -15.43
C ASP A 276 26.89 -2.32 -14.74
N GLY A 277 27.02 -2.07 -13.44
CA GLY A 277 28.12 -2.59 -12.64
C GLY A 277 27.97 -4.06 -12.19
N PHE A 278 26.84 -4.75 -12.48
CA PHE A 278 26.58 -6.10 -11.99
C PHE A 278 26.68 -7.16 -13.08
N ASP A 279 27.31 -8.30 -12.75
CA ASP A 279 27.32 -9.51 -13.59
C ASP A 279 26.01 -10.29 -13.38
N ILE A 280 24.92 -9.87 -14.04
CA ILE A 280 23.59 -10.47 -13.89
C ILE A 280 23.56 -11.84 -14.57
N ARG A 281 23.49 -12.91 -13.77
CA ARG A 281 23.47 -14.32 -14.20
C ARG A 281 22.06 -14.86 -14.38
N ALA A 282 21.10 -14.36 -13.60
CA ALA A 282 19.70 -14.76 -13.68
C ALA A 282 18.79 -13.62 -13.22
N ILE A 283 17.58 -13.62 -13.72
CA ILE A 283 16.49 -12.73 -13.28
C ILE A 283 15.31 -13.60 -12.82
N ALA A 284 14.71 -13.26 -11.72
CA ALA A 284 13.44 -13.84 -11.31
C ALA A 284 12.40 -12.77 -10.94
N THR A 285 11.14 -13.10 -11.16
CA THR A 285 9.99 -12.41 -10.56
C THR A 285 9.47 -13.25 -9.40
N LEU A 286 9.05 -12.61 -8.32
CA LEU A 286 8.54 -13.28 -7.12
C LEU A 286 7.12 -12.82 -6.81
N THR A 287 6.14 -13.71 -6.95
CA THR A 287 4.76 -13.44 -6.53
C THR A 287 4.61 -13.67 -5.03
N ALA A 288 3.98 -12.72 -4.35
CA ALA A 288 3.88 -12.68 -2.88
C ALA A 288 2.53 -12.18 -2.34
N SER A 289 1.59 -11.76 -3.19
CA SER A 289 0.31 -11.18 -2.74
C SER A 289 -0.50 -12.11 -1.85
N HIS A 290 -0.37 -13.44 -1.99
CA HIS A 290 -1.00 -14.42 -1.10
C HIS A 290 -0.50 -14.35 0.36
N LEU A 291 0.65 -13.72 0.61
CA LEU A 291 1.16 -13.48 1.97
C LEU A 291 0.44 -12.33 2.70
N ARG A 292 -0.40 -11.55 2.01
CA ARG A 292 -1.10 -10.41 2.61
C ARG A 292 -2.02 -10.78 3.75
N SER A 293 -2.56 -11.99 3.72
CA SER A 293 -3.55 -12.46 4.68
C SER A 293 -3.46 -13.96 4.89
N PRO A 294 -3.79 -14.49 6.08
CA PRO A 294 -4.05 -15.91 6.28
C PRO A 294 -5.34 -16.40 5.58
N ARG A 295 -6.20 -15.45 5.12
CA ARG A 295 -7.42 -15.73 4.36
C ARG A 295 -7.15 -15.59 2.86
N GLU A 296 -8.09 -16.04 2.03
CA GLU A 296 -7.96 -15.93 0.58
C GLU A 296 -7.87 -14.48 0.10
N VAL A 297 -6.87 -14.20 -0.73
CA VAL A 297 -6.66 -12.92 -1.40
C VAL A 297 -7.35 -12.94 -2.75
N SER A 298 -7.98 -11.83 -3.12
CA SER A 298 -8.70 -11.67 -4.38
C SER A 298 -7.87 -12.08 -5.60
N GLY A 299 -8.49 -12.79 -6.53
CA GLY A 299 -7.89 -13.15 -7.82
C GLY A 299 -7.45 -11.91 -8.63
N ASP A 300 -8.16 -10.78 -8.50
CA ASP A 300 -7.80 -9.53 -9.18
C ASP A 300 -6.50 -8.95 -8.64
N VAL A 301 -6.26 -9.05 -7.33
CA VAL A 301 -4.99 -8.63 -6.70
C VAL A 301 -3.84 -9.50 -7.20
N ALA A 302 -4.03 -10.83 -7.22
CA ALA A 302 -3.02 -11.77 -7.73
C ALA A 302 -2.77 -11.59 -9.23
N GLY A 303 -3.81 -11.34 -10.02
CA GLY A 303 -3.72 -11.07 -11.46
C GLY A 303 -2.98 -9.77 -11.76
N PHE A 304 -3.27 -8.70 -10.99
CA PHE A 304 -2.58 -7.41 -11.14
C PHE A 304 -1.09 -7.52 -10.75
N GLU A 305 -0.76 -8.27 -9.69
CA GLU A 305 0.62 -8.56 -9.33
C GLU A 305 1.36 -9.30 -10.44
N ALA A 306 0.76 -10.40 -10.92
CA ALA A 306 1.36 -11.20 -11.99
C ALA A 306 1.60 -10.39 -13.27
N GLY A 307 0.62 -9.55 -13.65
CA GLY A 307 0.76 -8.64 -14.80
C GLY A 307 1.89 -7.62 -14.64
N ALA A 308 2.01 -7.01 -13.46
CA ALA A 308 3.07 -6.04 -13.17
C ALA A 308 4.47 -6.67 -13.21
N LEU A 309 4.61 -7.87 -12.65
CA LEU A 309 5.86 -8.63 -12.67
C LEU A 309 6.23 -9.09 -14.09
N ALA A 310 5.25 -9.56 -14.87
CA ALA A 310 5.47 -9.93 -16.27
C ALA A 310 5.87 -8.72 -17.13
N ASP A 311 5.28 -7.56 -16.89
CA ASP A 311 5.67 -6.31 -17.54
C ASP A 311 7.09 -5.90 -17.19
N ALA A 312 7.48 -5.97 -15.91
CA ALA A 312 8.83 -5.68 -15.46
C ALA A 312 9.86 -6.62 -16.11
N ALA A 313 9.60 -7.94 -16.10
CA ALA A 313 10.47 -8.93 -16.75
C ALA A 313 10.65 -8.64 -18.25
N ARG A 314 9.55 -8.34 -18.97
CA ARG A 314 9.60 -8.01 -20.40
C ARG A 314 10.47 -6.77 -20.66
N ARG A 315 10.40 -5.74 -19.80
CA ARG A 315 11.21 -4.51 -19.95
C ARG A 315 12.69 -4.74 -19.69
N MET A 316 13.05 -5.73 -18.87
CA MET A 316 14.44 -6.17 -18.68
C MET A 316 15.04 -6.87 -19.92
N ARG A 317 14.23 -7.19 -20.93
CA ARG A 317 14.66 -7.86 -22.19
C ARG A 317 15.48 -9.13 -21.96
N ALA A 318 15.20 -9.86 -20.89
CA ALA A 318 15.84 -11.10 -20.53
C ALA A 318 14.79 -12.12 -20.10
N GLU A 319 15.14 -13.40 -20.22
CA GLU A 319 14.29 -14.47 -19.69
C GLU A 319 14.30 -14.41 -18.15
N ALA A 320 13.12 -14.42 -17.54
CA ALA A 320 12.97 -14.37 -16.10
C ALA A 320 12.27 -15.64 -15.58
N THR A 321 12.82 -16.21 -14.51
CA THR A 321 12.20 -17.31 -13.79
C THR A 321 11.02 -16.78 -12.95
N SER A 322 9.85 -17.40 -13.08
CA SER A 322 8.72 -17.08 -12.19
C SER A 322 8.83 -17.89 -10.90
N LEU A 323 8.97 -17.21 -9.78
CA LEU A 323 8.98 -17.78 -8.43
C LEU A 323 7.71 -17.36 -7.68
N ARG A 324 7.37 -18.14 -6.66
CA ARG A 324 6.31 -17.84 -5.70
C ARG A 324 6.91 -17.87 -4.28
N ALA A 325 6.56 -16.92 -3.44
CA ALA A 325 7.00 -16.85 -2.06
C ALA A 325 6.33 -17.99 -1.24
N GLY A 326 6.82 -19.19 -1.41
CA GLY A 326 6.40 -20.42 -0.73
C GLY A 326 7.46 -20.87 0.26
N VAL A 327 8.18 -21.94 -0.06
CA VAL A 327 9.27 -22.45 0.78
C VAL A 327 10.46 -21.49 0.70
N PRO A 328 10.89 -20.87 1.82
CA PRO A 328 11.96 -19.87 1.83
C PRO A 328 13.28 -20.34 1.20
N GLY A 329 13.61 -21.63 1.34
CA GLY A 329 14.83 -22.24 0.78
C GLY A 329 14.87 -22.30 -0.76
N ASP A 330 13.72 -22.18 -1.43
CA ASP A 330 13.66 -22.22 -2.91
C ASP A 330 14.39 -21.02 -3.53
N LEU A 331 14.38 -19.87 -2.86
CA LEU A 331 15.10 -18.67 -3.30
C LEU A 331 16.61 -18.91 -3.30
N ALA A 332 17.14 -19.50 -2.24
CA ALA A 332 18.55 -19.85 -2.14
C ALA A 332 18.95 -20.89 -3.20
N THR A 333 18.10 -21.90 -3.41
CA THR A 333 18.32 -22.93 -4.44
C THR A 333 18.35 -22.34 -5.84
N TRP A 334 17.45 -21.42 -6.16
CA TRP A 334 17.43 -20.70 -7.45
C TRP A 334 18.70 -19.90 -7.67
N ALA A 335 19.10 -19.10 -6.69
CA ALA A 335 20.31 -18.26 -6.79
C ALA A 335 21.60 -19.10 -6.95
N ALA A 336 21.72 -20.19 -6.19
CA ALA A 336 22.85 -21.09 -6.30
C ALA A 336 22.95 -21.79 -7.66
N ARG A 337 21.81 -22.26 -8.21
CA ARG A 337 21.77 -22.85 -9.58
C ARG A 337 22.18 -21.86 -10.66
N ALA A 338 21.93 -20.58 -10.46
CA ALA A 338 22.38 -19.52 -11.34
C ALA A 338 23.88 -19.18 -11.18
N GLY A 339 24.57 -19.77 -10.23
CA GLY A 339 25.95 -19.43 -9.89
C GLY A 339 26.10 -18.03 -9.32
N ALA A 340 25.05 -17.49 -8.72
CA ALA A 340 25.05 -16.16 -8.14
C ALA A 340 25.81 -16.13 -6.81
N ALA A 341 26.58 -15.08 -6.58
CA ALA A 341 27.29 -14.80 -5.35
C ALA A 341 26.56 -13.74 -4.50
N GLN A 342 25.50 -13.16 -4.99
CA GLN A 342 24.57 -12.27 -4.29
C GLN A 342 23.21 -12.26 -4.99
N ILE A 343 22.13 -12.01 -4.22
CA ILE A 343 20.84 -11.58 -4.77
C ILE A 343 20.76 -10.06 -4.64
N VAL A 344 20.34 -9.39 -5.71
CA VAL A 344 20.08 -7.94 -5.70
C VAL A 344 18.60 -7.71 -5.98
N THR A 345 17.96 -6.85 -5.19
CA THR A 345 16.55 -6.48 -5.33
C THR A 345 16.33 -5.02 -4.96
N PRO A 346 15.31 -4.33 -5.51
CA PRO A 346 14.82 -3.09 -4.92
C PRO A 346 14.45 -3.27 -3.45
N TYR A 347 14.59 -2.22 -2.65
CA TYR A 347 14.34 -2.27 -1.20
C TYR A 347 12.93 -2.78 -0.86
N LEU A 348 12.87 -3.70 0.07
CA LEU A 348 11.65 -4.37 0.52
C LEU A 348 11.21 -3.79 1.88
N PRO A 349 10.17 -2.93 1.88
CA PRO A 349 9.67 -2.31 3.10
C PRO A 349 9.03 -3.33 4.06
N THR A 350 8.86 -2.92 5.32
CA THR A 350 8.12 -3.65 6.35
C THR A 350 6.76 -4.11 5.82
N GLY A 351 6.49 -5.40 5.92
CA GLY A 351 5.29 -6.05 5.42
C GLY A 351 5.49 -7.54 5.18
N PRO A 352 4.48 -8.24 4.66
CA PRO A 352 4.46 -9.71 4.61
C PRO A 352 5.60 -10.31 3.75
N LEU A 353 5.97 -9.63 2.66
CA LEU A 353 7.09 -10.10 1.84
C LEU A 353 8.43 -9.93 2.55
N ARG A 354 8.62 -8.84 3.33
CA ARG A 354 9.84 -8.66 4.14
C ARG A 354 9.92 -9.74 5.22
N ASP A 355 8.78 -10.07 5.86
CA ASP A 355 8.73 -11.13 6.86
C ASP A 355 9.18 -12.47 6.24
N TRP A 356 8.62 -12.84 5.08
CA TRP A 356 9.02 -14.06 4.36
C TRP A 356 10.50 -14.06 3.97
N LEU A 357 11.03 -12.91 3.52
CA LEU A 357 12.45 -12.81 3.15
C LEU A 357 13.38 -12.90 4.35
N ASN A 358 12.98 -12.45 5.54
CA ASN A 358 13.75 -12.65 6.75
C ASN A 358 13.96 -14.15 7.04
N GLU A 359 12.94 -14.97 6.75
CA GLU A 359 13.07 -16.44 6.86
C GLU A 359 13.98 -17.01 5.76
N ALA A 360 13.87 -16.49 4.51
CA ALA A 360 14.68 -16.92 3.38
C ALA A 360 16.17 -16.57 3.54
N GLU A 361 16.50 -15.47 4.22
CA GLU A 361 17.88 -15.04 4.47
C GLU A 361 18.69 -16.11 5.23
N THR A 362 18.06 -16.88 6.13
CA THR A 362 18.73 -17.98 6.82
C THR A 362 19.26 -19.04 5.85
N ALA A 363 18.48 -19.39 4.83
CA ALA A 363 18.89 -20.37 3.82
C ALA A 363 19.91 -19.78 2.83
N LEU A 364 19.83 -18.49 2.53
CA LEU A 364 20.77 -17.75 1.71
C LEU A 364 22.15 -17.64 2.40
N ASP A 365 22.16 -17.28 3.68
CA ASP A 365 23.39 -17.16 4.48
C ASP A 365 24.11 -18.51 4.61
N ALA A 366 23.37 -19.61 4.74
CA ALA A 366 23.93 -20.97 4.77
C ALA A 366 24.67 -21.33 3.45
N GLN A 367 24.34 -20.66 2.34
CA GLN A 367 24.99 -20.82 1.04
C GLN A 367 25.99 -19.69 0.72
N GLY A 368 26.18 -18.74 1.63
CA GLY A 368 27.07 -17.60 1.44
C GLY A 368 26.57 -16.60 0.38
N ILE A 369 25.26 -16.57 0.08
CA ILE A 369 24.63 -15.72 -0.91
C ILE A 369 23.86 -14.59 -0.19
N PRO A 370 24.43 -13.40 0.00
CA PRO A 370 23.74 -12.31 0.66
C PRO A 370 22.59 -11.77 -0.16
N LEU A 371 21.50 -11.36 0.52
CA LEU A 371 20.46 -10.51 -0.02
C LEU A 371 20.90 -9.04 0.07
N CYS A 372 20.99 -8.37 -1.06
CA CYS A 372 21.39 -6.96 -1.18
C CYS A 372 20.24 -6.13 -1.74
N GLU A 373 20.03 -4.94 -1.19
CA GLU A 373 18.87 -4.13 -1.54
C GLU A 373 19.28 -2.73 -2.02
N MET A 374 18.57 -2.22 -3.02
CA MET A 374 18.76 -0.88 -3.60
C MET A 374 17.58 0.00 -3.21
N ARG A 375 17.82 1.05 -2.42
CA ARG A 375 16.77 2.00 -2.00
C ARG A 375 16.71 3.16 -2.97
N ARG A 376 15.49 3.57 -3.36
CA ARG A 376 15.29 4.76 -4.18
C ARG A 376 15.58 6.04 -3.41
N ASP A 377 16.11 7.05 -4.11
CA ASP A 377 16.38 8.39 -3.56
C ASP A 377 15.12 9.04 -3.00
N TRP A 378 13.95 8.78 -3.61
CA TRP A 378 12.65 9.24 -3.12
C TRP A 378 12.36 8.78 -1.68
N ASP A 379 12.57 7.51 -1.40
CA ASP A 379 12.40 6.94 -0.07
C ASP A 379 13.48 7.47 0.89
N ALA A 380 14.71 7.54 0.44
CA ALA A 380 15.83 8.07 1.22
C ALA A 380 15.63 9.55 1.62
N ALA A 381 14.95 10.34 0.78
CA ALA A 381 14.65 11.75 1.07
C ALA A 381 13.47 11.92 2.05
N ILE A 382 12.48 11.00 2.07
CA ILE A 382 11.26 11.14 2.88
C ILE A 382 11.38 10.45 4.25
N TRP A 383 11.84 9.19 4.28
CA TRP A 383 11.78 8.34 5.48
C TRP A 383 12.53 8.86 6.70
N PRO A 384 13.67 9.56 6.58
CA PRO A 384 14.33 10.18 7.72
C PRO A 384 13.44 11.17 8.50
N HIS A 385 12.47 11.78 7.82
CA HIS A 385 11.55 12.77 8.39
C HIS A 385 10.28 12.16 8.99
N ALA A 386 9.98 10.88 8.73
CA ALA A 386 8.77 10.18 9.16
C ALA A 386 8.81 9.71 10.63
N THR A 387 9.26 10.58 11.54
CA THR A 387 9.45 10.27 12.97
C THR A 387 8.24 10.62 13.84
N ALA A 388 7.31 11.42 13.32
CA ALA A 388 6.11 11.88 14.03
C ALA A 388 4.95 12.01 13.01
N GLY A 389 3.91 12.81 13.31
CA GLY A 389 2.80 13.05 12.38
C GLY A 389 3.23 13.70 11.07
N PHE A 390 2.42 13.55 10.02
CA PHE A 390 2.68 13.99 8.65
C PHE A 390 3.11 15.48 8.53
N PHE A 391 2.59 16.36 9.38
CA PHE A 391 2.95 17.78 9.34
C PHE A 391 4.46 18.05 9.50
N LYS A 392 5.19 17.11 10.13
CA LYS A 392 6.66 17.19 10.20
C LYS A 392 7.30 16.98 8.84
N VAL A 393 6.80 16.00 8.08
CA VAL A 393 7.24 15.73 6.69
C VAL A 393 6.78 16.85 5.76
N LYS A 394 5.52 17.32 5.90
CA LYS A 394 4.98 18.40 5.08
C LYS A 394 5.89 19.64 5.07
N LYS A 395 6.45 20.03 6.22
CA LYS A 395 7.39 21.16 6.33
C LYS A 395 8.71 20.94 5.56
N LYS A 396 9.01 19.68 5.23
CA LYS A 396 10.22 19.29 4.51
C LYS A 396 10.02 19.10 3.00
N ILE A 397 8.78 19.28 2.49
CA ILE A 397 8.48 19.10 1.06
C ILE A 397 9.44 19.86 0.15
N PRO A 398 9.76 21.16 0.35
CA PRO A 398 10.71 21.85 -0.51
C PRO A 398 12.12 21.21 -0.49
N GLN A 399 12.58 20.77 0.68
CA GLN A 399 13.86 20.08 0.83
C GLN A 399 13.84 18.72 0.12
N ILE A 400 12.76 17.94 0.25
CA ILE A 400 12.58 16.63 -0.40
C ILE A 400 12.60 16.80 -1.92
N LEU A 401 11.88 17.79 -2.45
CA LEU A 401 11.85 18.08 -3.89
C LEU A 401 13.24 18.44 -4.42
N HIS A 402 13.97 19.28 -3.71
CA HIS A 402 15.36 19.62 -4.06
C HIS A 402 16.27 18.40 -4.07
N GLN A 403 16.23 17.56 -3.03
CA GLN A 403 17.06 16.35 -2.93
C GLN A 403 16.75 15.33 -4.02
N THR A 404 15.52 15.33 -4.56
CA THR A 404 15.08 14.42 -5.62
C THR A 404 15.13 15.05 -7.02
N GLY A 405 15.71 16.25 -7.15
CA GLY A 405 15.88 16.94 -8.44
C GLY A 405 14.58 17.45 -9.05
N LEU A 406 13.62 17.87 -8.23
CA LEU A 406 12.30 18.37 -8.63
C LEU A 406 12.06 19.85 -8.27
N SER A 407 13.08 20.59 -7.91
CA SER A 407 13.00 22.04 -7.60
C SER A 407 13.42 22.88 -8.77
#